data_d3d43d5a02a77d002b90be6268a5cfb1
#
_entry.id   d3d43d5a02a77d002b90be6268a5cfb1
#
_cell.length_a   1.000
_cell.length_b   1.000
_cell.length_c   1.000
_cell.angle_alpha   90.00
_cell.angle_beta   90.00
_cell.angle_gamma   90.00
#
_symmetry.space_group_name_H-M   'P 1'
#
loop_
_entity.id
_entity.type
_entity.pdbx_description
1 polymer ?
#
loop_
_entity_poly.entity_id
_entity_poly.type
_entity_poly.pdbx_seq_one_letter_code
_entity_poly.pdbx_strand_id
1 'polypeptide(L)'
;MKKSIYALLSFVLLFIMAGCGNHASVGSQESVTPQQEIRTEQPIDNSKENSEAATQEMSEPASEPEQKTDMEQKTLVGYFSATGTTEPLAQYAAEILNADLYEIVPEDPYTEAELAYYTNGRADQEQKDPAARPSISGSVENMAEYDTIVLGYPIWHGQAPRIISTFLESYDFSGKTILPFCTSHSNGIGSSADNLHELCPDSVDWLDGKRFEAGTTKETMKAWLEDTIGNGQ
;
A
#
# COMPACT_ATOMS: atom_id res chain seq x y z
N MET A 1 9.68 28.91 52.02
CA MET A 1 11.04 28.76 52.54
C MET A 1 11.32 27.28 52.76
N LYS A 2 12.11 26.65 51.93
CA LYS A 2 13.08 25.61 52.25
C LYS A 2 13.80 25.27 50.93
N LYS A 3 15.08 25.54 51.00
CA LYS A 3 16.10 25.46 49.98
C LYS A 3 16.70 24.05 49.93
N SER A 4 17.28 23.74 48.78
CA SER A 4 18.51 22.93 48.57
C SER A 4 18.29 21.42 48.50
N ILE A 5 18.99 20.66 47.70
CA ILE A 5 20.43 20.63 47.40
C ILE A 5 20.65 19.80 46.15
N TYR A 6 21.56 20.26 45.29
CA TYR A 6 22.19 19.57 44.19
C TYR A 6 23.05 18.40 44.65
N ALA A 7 23.03 17.31 43.91
CA ALA A 7 24.14 16.34 43.91
C ALA A 7 24.44 15.90 42.48
N LEU A 8 25.51 16.47 41.93
CA LEU A 8 26.25 16.02 40.78
C LEU A 8 26.94 14.70 41.12
N LEU A 9 26.77 13.69 40.30
CA LEU A 9 27.69 12.57 40.23
C LEU A 9 28.06 12.31 38.77
N SER A 10 29.24 12.84 38.43
CA SER A 10 29.98 12.49 37.21
C SER A 10 30.54 11.08 37.36
N PHE A 11 30.22 10.19 36.41
CA PHE A 11 30.98 8.97 36.23
C PHE A 11 31.56 8.95 34.82
N VAL A 12 32.85 9.28 34.78
CA VAL A 12 33.72 9.06 33.63
C VAL A 12 34.19 7.62 33.68
N LEU A 13 33.89 6.84 32.67
CA LEU A 13 34.57 5.55 32.43
C LEU A 13 35.17 5.57 31.04
N LEU A 14 36.49 5.77 31.05
CA LEU A 14 37.38 5.47 29.92
C LEU A 14 37.41 3.94 29.73
N PHE A 15 37.21 3.45 28.53
CA PHE A 15 37.71 2.12 28.13
C PHE A 15 38.55 2.24 26.88
N ILE A 16 39.76 1.74 27.05
CA ILE A 16 40.93 1.75 26.20
C ILE A 16 40.79 0.69 25.08
N MET A 17 41.25 1.11 23.92
CA MET A 17 41.55 0.28 22.75
C MET A 17 42.69 -0.71 23.02
N ALA A 18 42.62 -1.90 22.50
CA ALA A 18 43.65 -2.76 21.91
C ALA A 18 43.04 -4.15 21.65
N GLY A 19 43.24 -4.79 20.53
CA GLY A 19 44.37 -5.07 19.76
C GLY A 19 44.03 -5.87 18.50
N CYS A 20 44.93 -5.77 17.57
CA CYS A 20 45.04 -6.41 16.27
C CYS A 20 45.06 -7.95 16.30
N GLY A 21 44.58 -8.54 15.19
CA GLY A 21 44.82 -9.92 14.87
C GLY A 21 44.48 -10.25 13.43
N ASN A 22 45.47 -10.14 12.59
CA ASN A 22 45.50 -10.47 11.17
C ASN A 22 45.68 -11.98 10.98
N HIS A 23 44.92 -12.64 10.12
CA HIS A 23 45.39 -13.85 9.44
C HIS A 23 44.71 -14.03 8.08
N ALA A 24 45.50 -13.91 7.05
CA ALA A 24 45.24 -14.29 5.67
C ALA A 24 45.61 -15.75 5.46
N SER A 25 44.89 -16.45 4.56
CA SER A 25 45.36 -17.54 3.67
C SER A 25 44.22 -17.91 2.74
N VAL A 26 44.27 -17.59 1.46
CA VAL A 26 44.89 -18.17 0.26
C VAL A 26 44.56 -19.68 0.06
N GLY A 27 43.96 -19.94 -1.11
CA GLY A 27 43.79 -21.27 -1.69
C GLY A 27 42.66 -21.24 -2.72
N SER A 28 42.93 -20.96 -3.80
CA SER A 28 43.02 -21.18 -5.26
C SER A 28 42.50 -22.52 -5.75
N GLN A 29 41.95 -22.41 -6.97
CA GLN A 29 41.87 -23.41 -8.07
C GLN A 29 40.66 -24.36 -8.01
N GLU A 30 40.01 -24.76 -9.10
CA GLU A 30 40.11 -24.54 -10.53
C GLU A 30 38.85 -25.13 -11.19
N SER A 31 38.36 -24.44 -12.21
CA SER A 31 37.76 -24.88 -13.46
C SER A 31 37.39 -26.37 -13.65
N VAL A 32 36.27 -26.63 -14.29
CA VAL A 32 36.17 -27.40 -15.54
C VAL A 32 34.77 -27.21 -16.17
N THR A 33 34.72 -26.62 -17.35
CA THR A 33 33.71 -26.82 -18.39
C THR A 33 34.08 -28.07 -19.17
N PRO A 34 33.15 -28.81 -19.77
CA PRO A 34 33.16 -28.82 -21.22
C PRO A 34 31.82 -28.70 -21.91
N GLN A 35 31.89 -28.02 -23.03
CA GLN A 35 30.96 -28.02 -24.15
C GLN A 35 30.96 -29.40 -24.86
N GLN A 36 29.84 -29.66 -25.53
CA GLN A 36 29.74 -30.22 -26.89
C GLN A 36 28.26 -30.23 -27.29
N GLU A 37 27.84 -29.47 -28.23
CA GLU A 37 27.92 -29.47 -29.70
C GLU A 37 27.00 -30.49 -30.38
N ILE A 38 26.09 -29.89 -31.14
CA ILE A 38 25.72 -30.11 -32.57
C ILE A 38 24.92 -31.35 -32.93
N ARG A 39 23.76 -31.16 -33.57
CA ARG A 39 23.44 -31.45 -34.97
C ARG A 39 21.93 -31.37 -35.26
N THR A 40 21.53 -30.38 -35.99
CA THR A 40 21.16 -30.29 -37.40
C THR A 40 20.47 -31.55 -37.95
N GLU A 41 19.25 -31.37 -38.44
CA GLU A 41 18.82 -31.57 -39.83
C GLU A 41 17.32 -31.35 -40.01
N GLN A 42 16.98 -30.44 -40.88
CA GLN A 42 15.79 -30.42 -41.74
C GLN A 42 16.17 -31.21 -43.01
N PRO A 43 15.34 -31.39 -44.04
CA PRO A 43 13.99 -30.92 -44.38
C PRO A 43 13.13 -32.00 -45.15
N ILE A 44 12.18 -31.49 -45.98
CA ILE A 44 11.47 -32.04 -47.14
C ILE A 44 9.98 -32.31 -46.87
N ASP A 45 9.09 -31.64 -47.46
CA ASP A 45 8.64 -31.06 -48.75
C ASP A 45 7.42 -31.82 -49.33
N ASN A 46 6.59 -31.03 -49.98
CA ASN A 46 5.62 -31.37 -51.03
C ASN A 46 4.22 -31.89 -50.59
N SER A 47 3.14 -31.47 -51.12
CA SER A 47 2.77 -30.76 -52.35
C SER A 47 1.26 -30.54 -52.37
N LYS A 48 0.84 -29.42 -52.93
CA LYS A 48 -0.21 -29.20 -53.93
C LYS A 48 -1.48 -30.07 -53.85
N GLU A 49 -2.65 -29.60 -54.04
CA GLU A 49 -3.21 -28.82 -55.13
C GLU A 49 -4.70 -28.56 -54.89
N ASN A 50 -5.11 -27.36 -55.12
CA ASN A 50 -6.20 -26.94 -56.02
C ASN A 50 -7.66 -27.24 -55.67
N SER A 51 -8.48 -26.25 -55.55
CA SER A 51 -9.49 -25.88 -56.54
C SER A 51 -10.71 -25.17 -55.98
N GLU A 52 -10.98 -24.04 -56.59
CA GLU A 52 -12.25 -23.39 -56.94
C GLU A 52 -13.21 -22.82 -55.92
N ALA A 53 -13.27 -21.57 -56.08
CA ALA A 53 -14.34 -20.57 -56.06
C ALA A 53 -15.76 -21.03 -55.68
N ALA A 54 -16.29 -20.35 -54.66
CA ALA A 54 -17.68 -19.95 -54.63
C ALA A 54 -17.81 -18.63 -53.89
N THR A 55 -18.03 -17.58 -54.63
CA THR A 55 -18.52 -16.28 -54.21
C THR A 55 -19.85 -16.44 -53.51
N GLN A 56 -19.92 -16.10 -52.24
CA GLN A 56 -21.17 -15.76 -51.60
C GLN A 56 -20.96 -14.43 -50.84
N GLU A 57 -21.60 -13.42 -51.41
CA GLU A 57 -21.94 -12.19 -50.71
C GLU A 57 -22.61 -12.54 -49.38
N MET A 58 -21.97 -12.18 -48.25
CA MET A 58 -22.66 -12.12 -47.00
C MET A 58 -22.56 -10.70 -46.46
N SER A 59 -23.72 -10.09 -46.48
CA SER A 59 -24.06 -8.83 -45.86
C SER A 59 -23.39 -8.66 -44.50
N GLU A 60 -22.73 -7.51 -44.31
CA GLU A 60 -22.35 -6.96 -43.02
C GLU A 60 -23.54 -6.99 -42.05
N PRO A 61 -23.38 -7.56 -40.85
CA PRO A 61 -24.28 -7.24 -39.77
C PRO A 61 -23.93 -5.84 -39.30
N ALA A 62 -24.89 -4.94 -39.37
CA ALA A 62 -24.87 -3.66 -38.74
C ALA A 62 -24.38 -3.82 -37.28
N SER A 63 -23.28 -3.16 -36.96
CA SER A 63 -22.87 -2.98 -35.58
C SER A 63 -23.98 -2.23 -34.82
N GLU A 64 -24.71 -2.94 -33.98
CA GLU A 64 -25.47 -2.32 -32.90
C GLU A 64 -24.53 -1.42 -32.11
N PRO A 65 -24.97 -0.19 -31.77
CA PRO A 65 -24.19 0.63 -30.86
C PRO A 65 -24.10 -0.11 -29.54
N GLU A 66 -22.87 -0.48 -29.16
CA GLU A 66 -22.60 -0.92 -27.78
C GLU A 66 -23.14 0.17 -26.86
N GLN A 67 -24.27 -0.13 -26.23
CA GLN A 67 -24.69 0.63 -25.06
C GLN A 67 -23.55 0.50 -24.05
N LYS A 68 -22.78 1.56 -23.86
CA LYS A 68 -22.02 1.77 -22.64
C LYS A 68 -23.05 1.68 -21.51
N THR A 69 -23.15 0.50 -20.90
CA THR A 69 -23.72 0.39 -19.57
C THR A 69 -22.87 1.30 -18.72
N ASP A 70 -23.47 2.34 -18.20
CA ASP A 70 -22.95 3.19 -17.15
C ASP A 70 -22.72 2.23 -15.97
N MET A 71 -21.49 1.66 -15.89
CA MET A 71 -21.12 0.82 -14.76
C MET A 71 -20.96 1.76 -13.60
N GLU A 72 -21.91 1.73 -12.69
CA GLU A 72 -21.90 2.50 -11.44
C GLU A 72 -20.58 2.23 -10.73
N GLN A 73 -19.71 3.24 -10.66
CA GLN A 73 -18.39 3.12 -10.03
C GLN A 73 -18.57 2.78 -8.56
N LYS A 74 -18.07 1.63 -8.15
CA LYS A 74 -18.18 1.17 -6.77
C LYS A 74 -17.00 1.65 -5.94
N THR A 75 -17.29 2.28 -4.81
CA THR A 75 -16.28 2.81 -3.89
C THR A 75 -16.22 2.00 -2.60
N LEU A 76 -15.00 1.73 -2.13
CA LEU A 76 -14.73 1.20 -0.79
C LEU A 76 -14.04 2.28 0.04
N VAL A 77 -14.49 2.49 1.26
CA VAL A 77 -13.75 3.24 2.28
C VAL A 77 -13.07 2.23 3.21
N GLY A 78 -11.76 2.02 2.99
CA GLY A 78 -10.92 1.20 3.86
C GLY A 78 -10.22 2.07 4.90
N TYR A 79 -10.23 1.69 6.18
CA TYR A 79 -9.55 2.49 7.21
C TYR A 79 -8.96 1.66 8.33
N PHE A 80 -7.92 2.20 8.95
CA PHE A 80 -7.37 1.74 10.22
C PHE A 80 -7.49 2.83 11.29
N SER A 81 -7.96 2.45 12.49
CA SER A 81 -8.15 3.39 13.60
C SER A 81 -7.89 2.73 14.96
N ALA A 82 -6.63 2.79 15.46
CA ALA A 82 -6.28 2.17 16.74
C ALA A 82 -6.90 2.86 17.97
N THR A 83 -7.18 4.16 17.88
CA THR A 83 -7.69 4.98 18.99
C THR A 83 -9.05 5.63 18.71
N GLY A 84 -9.73 5.22 17.66
CA GLY A 84 -11.05 5.77 17.29
C GLY A 84 -11.01 7.15 16.64
N THR A 85 -9.81 7.70 16.28
CA THR A 85 -9.73 9.06 15.71
C THR A 85 -10.02 9.08 14.21
N THR A 86 -9.58 8.09 13.46
CA THR A 86 -9.78 7.99 11.99
C THR A 86 -11.18 7.51 11.65
N GLU A 87 -11.74 6.65 12.47
CA GLU A 87 -13.05 5.99 12.24
C GLU A 87 -14.20 6.95 11.90
N PRO A 88 -14.48 8.02 12.67
CA PRO A 88 -15.60 8.93 12.34
C PRO A 88 -15.46 9.57 10.95
N LEU A 89 -14.22 9.84 10.53
CA LEU A 89 -13.98 10.44 9.21
C LEU A 89 -14.20 9.42 8.09
N ALA A 90 -13.84 8.16 8.32
CA ALA A 90 -14.12 7.07 7.39
C ALA A 90 -15.62 6.83 7.26
N GLN A 91 -16.36 6.85 8.37
CA GLN A 91 -17.82 6.77 8.37
C GLN A 91 -18.44 7.94 7.59
N TYR A 92 -17.97 9.18 7.77
CA TYR A 92 -18.44 10.32 6.99
C TYR A 92 -18.17 10.13 5.49
N ALA A 93 -16.97 9.68 5.13
CA ALA A 93 -16.64 9.42 3.73
C ALA A 93 -17.56 8.37 3.11
N ALA A 94 -17.78 7.25 3.81
CA ALA A 94 -18.68 6.19 3.34
C ALA A 94 -20.13 6.68 3.17
N GLU A 95 -20.66 7.44 4.12
CA GLU A 95 -22.00 8.02 4.02
C GLU A 95 -22.14 9.04 2.88
N ILE A 96 -21.12 9.88 2.66
CA ILE A 96 -21.13 10.93 1.61
C ILE A 96 -21.09 10.29 0.22
N LEU A 97 -20.24 9.26 0.06
CA LEU A 97 -20.03 8.59 -1.22
C LEU A 97 -21.00 7.42 -1.47
N ASN A 98 -21.90 7.11 -0.52
CA ASN A 98 -22.71 5.91 -0.54
C ASN A 98 -21.85 4.65 -0.79
N ALA A 99 -20.70 4.58 -0.12
CA ALA A 99 -19.68 3.57 -0.31
C ALA A 99 -19.74 2.47 0.77
N ASP A 100 -19.20 1.31 0.44
CA ASP A 100 -18.97 0.26 1.44
C ASP A 100 -17.86 0.68 2.40
N LEU A 101 -17.97 0.30 3.67
CA LEU A 101 -17.02 0.63 4.72
C LEU A 101 -16.32 -0.63 5.22
N TYR A 102 -14.99 -0.62 5.26
CA TYR A 102 -14.18 -1.71 5.77
C TYR A 102 -13.15 -1.23 6.79
N GLU A 103 -13.24 -1.73 8.01
CA GLU A 103 -12.22 -1.51 9.04
C GLU A 103 -11.08 -2.52 8.88
N ILE A 104 -9.86 -2.01 8.76
CA ILE A 104 -8.64 -2.82 8.76
C ILE A 104 -8.31 -3.14 10.22
N VAL A 105 -8.71 -4.31 10.68
CA VAL A 105 -8.55 -4.75 12.07
C VAL A 105 -7.32 -5.61 12.21
N PRO A 106 -6.35 -5.27 13.10
CA PRO A 106 -5.23 -6.15 13.37
C PRO A 106 -5.71 -7.45 14.04
N GLU A 107 -5.14 -8.60 13.63
CA GLU A 107 -5.46 -9.89 14.24
C GLU A 107 -5.14 -9.90 15.74
N ASP A 108 -4.08 -9.20 16.13
CA ASP A 108 -3.70 -8.93 17.51
C ASP A 108 -3.87 -7.43 17.78
N PRO A 109 -4.95 -6.98 18.47
CA PRO A 109 -5.21 -5.58 18.72
C PRO A 109 -4.12 -4.91 19.56
N TYR A 110 -3.79 -3.66 19.24
CA TYR A 110 -2.83 -2.89 20.02
C TYR A 110 -3.37 -2.50 21.38
N THR A 111 -2.59 -2.72 22.42
CA THR A 111 -2.86 -2.19 23.75
C THR A 111 -2.44 -0.73 23.85
N GLU A 112 -2.97 0.01 24.82
CA GLU A 112 -2.58 1.40 25.09
C GLU A 112 -1.05 1.54 25.33
N ALA A 113 -0.45 0.59 26.03
CA ALA A 113 0.99 0.58 26.29
C ALA A 113 1.82 0.37 24.99
N GLU A 114 1.32 -0.39 24.04
CA GLU A 114 1.98 -0.63 22.74
C GLU A 114 1.86 0.55 21.79
N LEU A 115 0.82 1.36 21.95
CA LEU A 115 0.60 2.60 21.19
C LEU A 115 1.36 3.80 21.74
N ALA A 116 1.92 3.71 22.95
CA ALA A 116 2.62 4.81 23.55
C ALA A 116 3.92 5.14 22.80
N TYR A 117 4.05 6.40 22.37
CA TYR A 117 5.20 6.87 21.58
C TYR A 117 6.51 6.81 22.35
N TYR A 118 7.60 6.43 21.68
CA TYR A 118 8.97 6.42 22.21
C TYR A 118 9.21 5.48 23.41
N THR A 119 8.32 4.53 23.63
CA THR A 119 8.46 3.51 24.69
C THR A 119 9.09 2.22 24.19
N ASN A 120 9.36 2.12 22.89
CA ASN A 120 9.74 0.89 22.19
C ASN A 120 8.66 -0.20 22.30
N GLY A 121 7.39 0.21 22.41
CA GLY A 121 6.23 -0.64 22.28
C GLY A 121 6.10 -1.23 20.87
N ARG A 122 5.12 -2.08 20.67
CA ARG A 122 4.90 -2.78 19.38
C ARG A 122 4.76 -1.81 18.21
N ALA A 123 3.96 -0.75 18.35
CA ALA A 123 3.79 0.25 17.30
C ALA A 123 5.12 0.94 16.92
N ASP A 124 5.96 1.29 17.92
CA ASP A 124 7.28 1.86 17.68
C ASP A 124 8.22 0.88 16.95
N GLN A 125 8.15 -0.41 17.29
CA GLN A 125 8.99 -1.45 16.69
C GLN A 125 8.58 -1.69 15.23
N GLU A 126 7.29 -1.84 14.97
CA GLU A 126 6.75 -2.02 13.62
C GLU A 126 7.08 -0.82 12.73
N GLN A 127 6.96 0.42 13.22
CA GLN A 127 7.29 1.60 12.42
C GLN A 127 8.78 1.73 12.09
N LYS A 128 9.68 1.21 12.92
CA LYS A 128 11.12 1.18 12.67
C LYS A 128 11.52 0.10 11.66
N ASP A 129 10.71 -0.93 11.50
CA ASP A 129 10.95 -2.02 10.55
C ASP A 129 10.12 -1.82 9.27
N PRO A 130 10.74 -1.45 8.15
CA PRO A 130 10.01 -1.28 6.89
C PRO A 130 9.43 -2.59 6.34
N ALA A 131 9.91 -3.74 6.82
CA ALA A 131 9.42 -5.05 6.42
C ALA A 131 8.30 -5.58 7.33
N ALA A 132 7.96 -4.89 8.42
CA ALA A 132 6.88 -5.30 9.30
C ALA A 132 5.53 -5.33 8.56
N ARG A 133 4.82 -6.45 8.73
CA ARG A 133 3.48 -6.68 8.15
C ARG A 133 2.57 -7.28 9.22
N PRO A 134 1.97 -6.44 10.08
CA PRO A 134 1.00 -6.91 11.05
C PRO A 134 -0.17 -7.62 10.36
N SER A 135 -0.56 -8.79 10.87
CA SER A 135 -1.67 -9.57 10.32
C SER A 135 -3.00 -8.85 10.48
N ILE A 136 -3.87 -8.98 9.48
CA ILE A 136 -5.22 -8.41 9.46
C ILE A 136 -6.23 -9.51 9.74
N SER A 137 -7.21 -9.21 10.59
CA SER A 137 -8.37 -10.07 10.84
C SER A 137 -9.44 -9.81 9.78
N GLY A 138 -9.89 -10.86 9.13
CA GLY A 138 -10.89 -10.76 8.07
C GLY A 138 -10.29 -10.33 6.72
N SER A 139 -11.16 -10.07 5.76
CA SER A 139 -10.80 -9.66 4.41
C SER A 139 -11.94 -8.89 3.74
N VAL A 140 -11.61 -8.08 2.74
CA VAL A 140 -12.60 -7.52 1.82
C VAL A 140 -13.01 -8.61 0.84
N GLU A 141 -14.29 -8.96 0.85
CA GLU A 141 -14.83 -9.82 -0.19
C GLU A 141 -14.94 -9.02 -1.49
N ASN A 142 -14.62 -9.66 -2.62
CA ASN A 142 -14.79 -9.07 -3.94
C ASN A 142 -14.08 -7.71 -4.15
N MET A 143 -12.84 -7.54 -3.69
CA MET A 143 -12.04 -6.31 -3.92
C MET A 143 -12.05 -5.90 -5.42
N ALA A 144 -12.20 -6.84 -6.33
CA ALA A 144 -12.26 -6.58 -7.76
C ALA A 144 -13.46 -5.71 -8.20
N GLU A 145 -14.54 -5.67 -7.42
CA GLU A 145 -15.74 -4.90 -7.74
C GLU A 145 -15.59 -3.38 -7.50
N TYR A 146 -14.57 -2.98 -6.74
CA TYR A 146 -14.35 -1.57 -6.41
C TYR A 146 -13.42 -0.92 -7.42
N ASP A 147 -13.80 0.25 -7.92
CA ASP A 147 -12.99 1.08 -8.81
C ASP A 147 -12.18 2.11 -8.01
N THR A 148 -12.76 2.60 -6.92
CA THR A 148 -12.18 3.65 -6.07
C THR A 148 -12.05 3.16 -4.63
N ILE A 149 -10.88 3.41 -4.04
CA ILE A 149 -10.60 3.14 -2.63
C ILE A 149 -10.28 4.45 -1.93
N VAL A 150 -11.10 4.83 -0.97
CA VAL A 150 -10.75 5.92 -0.03
C VAL A 150 -10.04 5.29 1.16
N LEU A 151 -8.76 5.59 1.35
CA LEU A 151 -7.90 4.92 2.33
C LEU A 151 -7.57 5.83 3.51
N GLY A 152 -8.13 5.51 4.69
CA GLY A 152 -7.96 6.29 5.92
C GLY A 152 -7.01 5.67 6.93
N TYR A 153 -6.06 6.47 7.50
CA TYR A 153 -5.12 5.98 8.50
C TYR A 153 -4.60 7.09 9.44
N PRO A 154 -4.20 6.78 10.66
CA PRO A 154 -3.48 7.73 11.50
C PRO A 154 -2.02 7.85 11.06
N ILE A 155 -1.37 8.99 11.33
CA ILE A 155 0.07 9.11 11.15
C ILE A 155 0.81 8.60 12.39
N TRP A 156 1.65 7.58 12.21
CA TRP A 156 2.57 7.05 13.20
C TRP A 156 4.02 7.32 12.78
N HIS A 157 4.78 8.04 13.61
CA HIS A 157 6.17 8.42 13.30
C HIS A 157 6.36 9.04 11.90
N GLY A 158 5.40 9.85 11.46
CA GLY A 158 5.43 10.53 10.17
C GLY A 158 5.04 9.66 8.96
N GLN A 159 4.59 8.42 9.19
CA GLN A 159 4.25 7.45 8.14
C GLN A 159 2.87 6.83 8.39
N ALA A 160 2.34 6.14 7.39
CA ALA A 160 1.22 5.24 7.57
C ALA A 160 1.63 4.04 8.47
N PRO A 161 0.74 3.53 9.33
CA PRO A 161 1.00 2.32 10.10
C PRO A 161 1.27 1.12 9.19
N ARG A 162 2.18 0.23 9.60
CA ARG A 162 2.59 -0.93 8.77
C ARG A 162 1.46 -1.87 8.38
N ILE A 163 0.37 -1.89 9.12
CA ILE A 163 -0.83 -2.64 8.76
C ILE A 163 -1.47 -2.15 7.45
N ILE A 164 -1.28 -0.87 7.09
CA ILE A 164 -1.71 -0.33 5.78
C ILE A 164 -0.90 -0.98 4.66
N SER A 165 0.40 -1.20 4.88
CA SER A 165 1.23 -1.95 3.91
C SER A 165 0.72 -3.37 3.73
N THR A 166 0.36 -4.06 4.82
CA THR A 166 -0.26 -5.39 4.75
C THR A 166 -1.55 -5.36 3.93
N PHE A 167 -2.41 -4.37 4.14
CA PHE A 167 -3.67 -4.23 3.39
C PHE A 167 -3.42 -4.05 1.90
N LEU A 168 -2.51 -3.15 1.52
CA LEU A 168 -2.22 -2.87 0.12
C LEU A 168 -1.57 -4.07 -0.61
N GLU A 169 -0.77 -4.86 0.10
CA GLU A 169 -0.16 -6.07 -0.46
C GLU A 169 -1.10 -7.29 -0.50
N SER A 170 -2.27 -7.20 0.16
CA SER A 170 -3.22 -8.33 0.24
C SER A 170 -4.17 -8.42 -0.96
N TYR A 171 -4.23 -7.39 -1.81
CA TYR A 171 -5.18 -7.33 -2.93
C TYR A 171 -4.53 -6.80 -4.20
N ASP A 172 -5.16 -7.05 -5.32
CA ASP A 172 -4.79 -6.44 -6.61
C ASP A 172 -5.53 -5.10 -6.78
N PHE A 173 -4.78 -4.01 -6.79
CA PHE A 173 -5.28 -2.65 -7.03
C PHE A 173 -5.04 -2.16 -8.45
N SER A 174 -4.64 -3.02 -9.39
CA SER A 174 -4.39 -2.63 -10.78
C SER A 174 -5.57 -1.89 -11.40
N GLY A 175 -5.31 -0.71 -11.94
CA GLY A 175 -6.30 0.14 -12.61
C GLY A 175 -7.33 0.80 -11.69
N LYS A 176 -7.15 0.71 -10.36
CA LYS A 176 -8.04 1.36 -9.40
C LYS A 176 -7.52 2.75 -9.05
N THR A 177 -8.42 3.58 -8.57
CA THR A 177 -8.11 4.89 -7.99
C THR A 177 -7.98 4.76 -6.46
N ILE A 178 -6.92 5.31 -5.87
CA ILE A 178 -6.75 5.36 -4.40
C ILE A 178 -6.68 6.82 -3.96
N LEU A 179 -7.60 7.20 -3.07
CA LEU A 179 -7.64 8.52 -2.43
C LEU A 179 -7.28 8.38 -0.94
N PRO A 180 -6.05 8.71 -0.53
CA PRO A 180 -5.63 8.58 0.85
C PRO A 180 -6.08 9.78 1.69
N PHE A 181 -6.48 9.54 2.94
CA PHE A 181 -6.54 10.58 3.95
C PHE A 181 -5.90 10.12 5.26
N CYS A 182 -5.37 11.05 6.02
CA CYS A 182 -4.81 10.70 7.31
C CYS A 182 -5.35 11.56 8.44
N THR A 183 -5.28 11.02 9.66
CA THR A 183 -5.51 11.77 10.89
C THR A 183 -4.20 11.99 11.61
N SER A 184 -3.97 13.21 12.05
CA SER A 184 -2.77 13.57 12.79
C SER A 184 -3.00 14.85 13.60
N HIS A 185 -2.33 14.95 14.76
CA HIS A 185 -2.36 16.17 15.54
C HIS A 185 -1.55 17.31 14.90
N SER A 186 -0.41 17.00 14.28
CA SER A 186 0.50 18.04 13.77
C SER A 186 1.13 17.72 12.41
N ASN A 187 1.38 16.45 12.09
CA ASN A 187 2.02 16.09 10.84
C ASN A 187 1.01 16.10 9.69
N GLY A 188 1.40 16.68 8.56
CA GLY A 188 0.65 16.54 7.32
C GLY A 188 0.67 15.09 6.82
N ILE A 189 -0.06 14.82 5.74
CA ILE A 189 0.00 13.53 5.06
C ILE A 189 1.42 13.26 4.52
N GLY A 190 2.08 14.32 4.02
CA GLY A 190 3.49 14.31 3.60
C GLY A 190 3.82 13.11 2.71
N SER A 191 5.01 12.55 2.93
CA SER A 191 5.47 11.36 2.21
C SER A 191 4.80 10.06 2.66
N SER A 192 3.85 10.09 3.62
CA SER A 192 3.23 8.87 4.11
C SER A 192 2.37 8.18 3.05
N ALA A 193 1.73 8.97 2.16
CA ALA A 193 1.00 8.43 1.01
C ALA A 193 1.97 7.99 -0.10
N ASP A 194 2.95 8.83 -0.46
CA ASP A 194 3.92 8.54 -1.52
C ASP A 194 4.67 7.22 -1.28
N ASN A 195 5.03 6.95 -0.01
CA ASN A 195 5.72 5.72 0.36
C ASN A 195 4.82 4.45 0.26
N LEU A 196 3.51 4.61 0.10
CA LEU A 196 2.59 3.49 -0.15
C LEU A 196 2.50 3.14 -1.64
N HIS A 197 2.89 4.06 -2.54
CA HIS A 197 2.80 3.83 -3.99
C HIS A 197 3.64 2.62 -4.42
N GLU A 198 4.83 2.43 -3.82
CA GLU A 198 5.72 1.30 -4.12
C GLU A 198 5.12 -0.09 -3.79
N LEU A 199 4.03 -0.13 -3.01
CA LEU A 199 3.34 -1.36 -2.61
C LEU A 199 2.23 -1.76 -3.58
N CYS A 200 1.96 -0.93 -4.57
CA CYS A 200 0.90 -1.13 -5.55
C CYS A 200 1.47 -1.15 -6.98
N PRO A 201 0.74 -1.74 -7.94
CA PRO A 201 1.11 -1.64 -9.35
C PRO A 201 1.14 -0.20 -9.87
N ASP A 202 2.01 0.11 -10.84
CA ASP A 202 2.12 1.43 -11.49
C ASP A 202 0.81 1.91 -12.15
N SER A 203 -0.12 0.99 -12.39
CA SER A 203 -1.43 1.28 -12.99
C SER A 203 -2.46 1.84 -11.99
N VAL A 204 -2.11 1.97 -10.71
CA VAL A 204 -2.96 2.62 -9.71
C VAL A 204 -2.90 4.13 -9.89
N ASP A 205 -4.07 4.75 -9.96
CA ASP A 205 -4.20 6.20 -9.95
C ASP A 205 -4.30 6.73 -8.51
N TRP A 206 -3.24 7.36 -8.03
CA TRP A 206 -3.18 7.95 -6.70
C TRP A 206 -3.59 9.40 -6.73
N LEU A 207 -4.70 9.73 -6.07
CA LEU A 207 -5.16 11.10 -5.92
C LEU A 207 -4.46 11.81 -4.75
N ASP A 208 -4.46 13.14 -4.79
CA ASP A 208 -3.88 13.99 -3.75
C ASP A 208 -4.58 13.77 -2.41
N GLY A 209 -3.86 13.22 -1.47
CA GLY A 209 -4.38 12.92 -0.14
C GLY A 209 -4.44 14.12 0.78
N LYS A 210 -5.24 14.02 1.84
CA LYS A 210 -5.43 15.10 2.81
C LYS A 210 -5.29 14.65 4.26
N ARG A 211 -4.70 15.54 5.08
CA ARG A 211 -4.70 15.40 6.53
C ARG A 211 -5.92 16.05 7.14
N PHE A 212 -6.49 15.37 8.13
CA PHE A 212 -7.55 15.90 8.98
C PHE A 212 -7.15 15.86 10.46
N GLU A 213 -7.74 16.75 11.24
CA GLU A 213 -7.61 16.77 12.70
C GLU A 213 -8.74 15.96 13.34
N ALA A 214 -8.52 15.55 14.59
CA ALA A 214 -9.59 14.99 15.40
C ALA A 214 -10.75 15.98 15.51
N GLY A 215 -11.99 15.50 15.35
CA GLY A 215 -13.18 16.36 15.41
C GLY A 215 -13.48 17.13 14.12
N THR A 216 -12.79 16.84 13.01
CA THR A 216 -13.18 17.34 11.69
C THR A 216 -14.63 16.99 11.40
N THR A 217 -15.42 17.97 10.90
CA THR A 217 -16.85 17.79 10.66
C THR A 217 -17.13 17.07 9.34
N LYS A 218 -18.33 16.51 9.22
CA LYS A 218 -18.80 15.84 7.99
C LYS A 218 -18.83 16.81 6.81
N GLU A 219 -19.20 18.09 7.03
CA GLU A 219 -19.22 19.11 6.00
C GLU A 219 -17.81 19.38 5.43
N THR A 220 -16.80 19.38 6.29
CA THR A 220 -15.40 19.54 5.85
C THR A 220 -14.92 18.34 5.03
N MET A 221 -15.28 17.13 5.45
CA MET A 221 -14.99 15.92 4.69
C MET A 221 -15.70 15.94 3.33
N LYS A 222 -16.98 16.33 3.32
CA LYS A 222 -17.78 16.43 2.11
C LYS A 222 -17.17 17.40 1.09
N ALA A 223 -16.82 18.60 1.52
CA ALA A 223 -16.22 19.60 0.64
C ALA A 223 -14.92 19.10 -0.01
N TRP A 224 -14.10 18.36 0.75
CA TRP A 224 -12.88 17.78 0.21
C TRP A 224 -13.15 16.66 -0.80
N LEU A 225 -14.05 15.74 -0.49
CA LEU A 225 -14.38 14.64 -1.40
C LEU A 225 -14.99 15.14 -2.71
N GLU A 226 -15.90 16.13 -2.65
CA GLU A 226 -16.50 16.76 -3.83
C GLU A 226 -15.46 17.50 -4.69
N ASP A 227 -14.49 18.18 -4.08
CA ASP A 227 -13.40 18.86 -4.79
C ASP A 227 -12.43 17.86 -5.46
N THR A 228 -12.14 16.75 -4.79
CA THR A 228 -11.11 15.81 -5.25
C THR A 228 -11.65 14.78 -6.24
N ILE A 229 -12.82 14.16 -5.94
CA ILE A 229 -13.41 13.12 -6.80
C ILE A 229 -14.33 13.76 -7.85
N GLY A 230 -15.05 14.83 -7.50
CA GLY A 230 -15.99 15.50 -8.41
C GLY A 230 -15.35 16.27 -9.57
N ASN A 231 -14.07 16.66 -9.46
CA ASN A 231 -13.32 17.33 -10.52
C ASN A 231 -12.52 16.37 -11.42
N GLY A 232 -12.55 15.07 -11.12
CA GLY A 232 -11.82 14.02 -11.85
C GLY A 232 -12.67 13.24 -12.88
N GLN A 233 -13.92 13.68 -13.13
CA GLN A 233 -14.81 13.08 -14.13
C GLN A 233 -14.97 13.97 -15.37
#